data_a67a85bcc3e928a5e370a3aefa68b9cf
#
_entry.id   a67a85bcc3e928a5e370a3aefa68b9cf
#
_cell.length_a   1.000
_cell.length_b   1.000
_cell.length_c   1.000
_cell.angle_alpha   90.00
_cell.angle_beta   90.00
_cell.angle_gamma   90.00
#
_symmetry.space_group_name_H-M   'P 1'
#
loop_
_entity.id
_entity.type
_entity.pdbx_description
1 polymer ?
#
loop_
_entity_poly.entity_id
_entity_poly.type
_entity_poly.pdbx_seq_one_letter_code
_entity_poly.pdbx_strand_id
1 'polypeptide(L)'
;MEKSLLCDSIKLRNESYYERKTAMKCNCADCPSHACYTKGVNCTGVPLEEVKNSYTEDELKIMHAAAYVEGTFYSNICRLQETAEFAKAMGYKKLGMAFCIGLNEEAHYIAKYFTNQGFEFYSVCCKNCSFPKSDLGLKQVKPELEHEAMCNPKFQAKFLAEQGVELFISCGLCVGHDAIFNMNCPGPVTTLVVKDRLLAHNPLGAIYSRYWKRKLGIMDKGKV
;
A
#
# COMPACT_ATOMS: atom_id res chain seq x y z
N MET A 1 23.56 -11.11 -29.11
CA MET A 1 24.66 -10.74 -28.20
C MET A 1 24.32 -9.57 -27.24
N GLU A 2 23.26 -8.81 -27.49
CA GLU A 2 22.89 -7.63 -26.63
C GLU A 2 22.11 -7.94 -25.35
N LYS A 3 21.48 -9.11 -25.21
CA LYS A 3 20.72 -9.48 -23.99
C LYS A 3 21.60 -9.90 -22.78
N SER A 4 22.87 -10.24 -23.01
CA SER A 4 23.82 -10.62 -21.94
C SER A 4 24.33 -9.40 -21.16
N LEU A 5 24.58 -8.29 -21.83
CA LEU A 5 25.18 -7.08 -21.24
C LEU A 5 24.24 -6.32 -20.32
N LEU A 6 22.91 -6.39 -20.55
CA LEU A 6 21.92 -5.77 -19.64
C LEU A 6 21.76 -6.54 -18.32
N CYS A 7 21.86 -7.88 -18.38
CA CYS A 7 21.74 -8.72 -17.20
C CYS A 7 22.95 -8.57 -16.27
N ASP A 8 24.15 -8.42 -16.82
CA ASP A 8 25.38 -8.25 -16.05
C ASP A 8 25.48 -6.86 -15.41
N SER A 9 24.99 -5.82 -16.08
CA SER A 9 24.96 -4.46 -15.50
C SER A 9 23.96 -4.32 -14.35
N ILE A 10 22.83 -5.05 -14.38
CA ILE A 10 21.85 -5.11 -13.27
C ILE A 10 22.42 -5.93 -12.10
N LYS A 11 23.13 -7.03 -12.35
CA LYS A 11 23.82 -7.82 -11.31
C LYS A 11 24.92 -7.01 -10.62
N LEU A 12 25.78 -6.33 -11.37
CA LEU A 12 26.86 -5.51 -10.81
C LEU A 12 26.34 -4.32 -9.99
N ARG A 13 25.21 -3.69 -10.36
CA ARG A 13 24.55 -2.65 -9.55
C ARG A 13 23.96 -3.22 -8.26
N ASN A 14 23.38 -4.41 -8.30
CA ASN A 14 22.84 -5.07 -7.13
C ASN A 14 23.93 -5.54 -6.17
N GLU A 15 25.03 -6.10 -6.64
CA GLU A 15 26.15 -6.54 -5.79
C GLU A 15 26.81 -5.35 -5.06
N SER A 16 27.08 -4.23 -5.73
CA SER A 16 27.60 -2.99 -5.12
C SER A 16 26.64 -2.38 -4.10
N TYR A 17 25.33 -2.52 -4.30
CA TYR A 17 24.30 -2.08 -3.36
C TYR A 17 24.20 -3.03 -2.14
N TYR A 18 24.36 -4.34 -2.35
CA TYR A 18 24.32 -5.34 -1.25
C TYR A 18 25.61 -5.37 -0.44
N GLU A 19 26.79 -5.17 -1.03
CA GLU A 19 28.06 -5.13 -0.30
C GLU A 19 28.18 -3.91 0.61
N ARG A 20 27.61 -2.76 0.25
CA ARG A 20 27.52 -1.58 1.13
C ARG A 20 26.56 -1.77 2.30
N LYS A 21 25.64 -2.74 2.24
CA LYS A 21 24.66 -3.04 3.29
C LYS A 21 25.25 -3.70 4.54
N THR A 22 26.46 -4.24 4.51
CA THR A 22 27.08 -4.89 5.68
C THR A 22 27.50 -3.90 6.78
N ALA A 23 27.49 -2.59 6.51
CA ALA A 23 27.88 -1.56 7.47
C ALA A 23 26.70 -0.87 8.20
N MET A 24 25.46 -1.00 7.73
CA MET A 24 24.35 -0.24 8.29
C MET A 24 23.28 -1.14 8.93
N LYS A 25 23.29 -1.28 10.26
CA LYS A 25 22.13 -1.73 11.01
C LYS A 25 21.09 -0.61 11.00
N CYS A 26 20.28 -0.54 9.92
CA CYS A 26 19.16 0.39 9.85
C CYS A 26 18.02 -0.08 10.76
N ASN A 27 18.01 0.39 12.01
CA ASN A 27 16.86 0.30 12.88
C ASN A 27 16.41 1.73 13.26
N CYS A 28 15.79 2.41 12.29
CA CYS A 28 15.32 3.78 12.50
C CYS A 28 14.21 3.88 13.55
N ALA A 29 13.49 2.79 13.82
CA ALA A 29 12.45 2.76 14.87
C ALA A 29 13.05 2.96 16.28
N ASP A 30 14.30 2.55 16.50
CA ASP A 30 15.04 2.71 17.77
C ASP A 30 15.99 3.90 17.76
N CYS A 31 15.95 4.77 16.75
CA CYS A 31 16.86 5.90 16.65
C CYS A 31 16.53 6.97 17.69
N PRO A 32 17.49 7.32 18.60
CA PRO A 32 17.22 8.27 19.67
C PRO A 32 17.24 9.74 19.21
N SER A 33 17.89 10.05 18.10
CA SER A 33 18.15 11.43 17.70
C SER A 33 17.33 11.94 16.54
N HIS A 34 16.90 11.05 15.62
CA HIS A 34 16.25 11.39 14.35
C HIS A 34 16.98 12.55 13.61
N ALA A 35 18.32 12.54 13.64
CA ALA A 35 19.14 13.64 13.11
C ALA A 35 18.98 13.81 11.58
N CYS A 36 18.56 12.78 10.87
CA CYS A 36 18.20 12.89 9.46
C CYS A 36 17.05 13.88 9.24
N TYR A 37 16.05 13.90 10.13
CA TYR A 37 14.92 14.82 10.09
C TYR A 37 15.25 16.19 10.69
N THR A 38 15.86 16.21 11.90
CA THR A 38 16.03 17.44 12.67
C THR A 38 17.24 18.28 12.27
N LYS A 39 18.27 17.66 11.65
CA LYS A 39 19.56 18.31 11.34
C LYS A 39 20.05 18.05 9.92
N GLY A 40 19.25 17.36 9.07
CA GLY A 40 19.65 17.02 7.70
C GLY A 40 20.88 16.08 7.61
N VAL A 41 21.13 15.27 8.64
CA VAL A 41 22.25 14.32 8.63
C VAL A 41 21.95 13.15 7.72
N ASN A 42 22.79 12.93 6.71
CA ASN A 42 22.70 11.75 5.86
C ASN A 42 23.23 10.51 6.61
N CYS A 43 22.35 9.83 7.33
CA CYS A 43 22.69 8.63 8.12
C CYS A 43 22.97 7.39 7.26
N THR A 44 22.60 7.41 5.99
CA THR A 44 22.76 6.26 5.09
C THR A 44 24.12 6.23 4.41
N GLY A 45 24.77 7.38 4.31
CA GLY A 45 26.03 7.56 3.56
C GLY A 45 25.87 7.45 2.03
N VAL A 46 24.63 7.25 1.52
CA VAL A 46 24.36 7.22 0.07
C VAL A 46 24.60 8.61 -0.52
N PRO A 47 25.44 8.77 -1.56
CA PRO A 47 25.65 10.06 -2.20
C PRO A 47 24.34 10.70 -2.68
N LEU A 48 24.16 12.00 -2.46
CA LEU A 48 22.92 12.70 -2.83
C LEU A 48 22.63 12.64 -4.34
N GLU A 49 23.63 12.64 -5.17
CA GLU A 49 23.49 12.50 -6.61
C GLU A 49 22.98 11.09 -7.00
N GLU A 50 23.40 10.05 -6.29
CA GLU A 50 22.87 8.70 -6.48
C GLU A 50 21.38 8.65 -6.10
N VAL A 51 20.98 9.32 -5.03
CA VAL A 51 19.57 9.43 -4.63
C VAL A 51 18.75 10.15 -5.69
N LYS A 52 19.19 11.31 -6.17
CA LYS A 52 18.50 12.07 -7.22
C LYS A 52 18.32 11.26 -8.50
N ASN A 53 19.38 10.56 -8.93
CA ASN A 53 19.40 9.81 -10.17
C ASN A 53 18.69 8.44 -10.08
N SER A 54 18.23 8.04 -8.90
CA SER A 54 17.50 6.77 -8.70
C SER A 54 16.03 6.85 -9.06
N TYR A 55 15.44 8.05 -9.09
CA TYR A 55 14.02 8.23 -9.41
C TYR A 55 13.79 8.32 -10.92
N THR A 56 12.79 7.59 -11.39
CA THR A 56 12.27 7.73 -12.76
C THR A 56 11.44 9.01 -12.90
N GLU A 57 11.17 9.43 -14.12
CA GLU A 57 10.30 10.59 -14.39
C GLU A 57 8.90 10.41 -13.80
N ASP A 58 8.33 9.19 -13.87
CA ASP A 58 7.00 8.91 -13.33
C ASP A 58 6.99 8.94 -11.80
N GLU A 59 8.04 8.41 -11.15
CA GLU A 59 8.19 8.50 -9.70
C GLU A 59 8.35 9.97 -9.24
N LEU A 60 9.08 10.78 -9.99
CA LEU A 60 9.18 12.22 -9.69
C LEU A 60 7.85 12.95 -9.84
N LYS A 61 7.02 12.62 -10.86
CA LYS A 61 5.67 13.17 -10.98
C LYS A 61 4.82 12.81 -9.74
N ILE A 62 4.88 11.55 -9.30
CA ILE A 62 4.18 11.09 -8.10
C ILE A 62 4.68 11.87 -6.87
N MET A 63 5.99 12.03 -6.69
CA MET A 63 6.57 12.80 -5.59
C MET A 63 6.14 14.27 -5.60
N HIS A 64 6.12 14.92 -6.76
CA HIS A 64 5.65 16.30 -6.89
C HIS A 64 4.16 16.44 -6.53
N ALA A 65 3.30 15.55 -7.02
CA ALA A 65 1.88 15.55 -6.69
C ALA A 65 1.63 15.29 -5.19
N ALA A 66 2.36 14.32 -4.60
CA ALA A 66 2.28 14.03 -3.18
C ALA A 66 2.72 15.23 -2.31
N ALA A 67 3.86 15.84 -2.63
CA ALA A 67 4.37 17.01 -1.92
C ALA A 67 3.44 18.24 -2.05
N TYR A 68 2.81 18.41 -3.22
CA TYR A 68 1.78 19.46 -3.42
C TYR A 68 0.58 19.25 -2.50
N VAL A 69 0.04 18.03 -2.43
CA VAL A 69 -1.11 17.72 -1.57
C VAL A 69 -0.76 17.91 -0.11
N GLU A 70 0.39 17.37 0.34
CA GLU A 70 0.87 17.52 1.71
C GLU A 70 1.07 19.00 2.06
N GLY A 71 1.79 19.76 1.24
CA GLY A 71 2.11 21.15 1.52
C GLY A 71 0.89 22.09 1.46
N THR A 72 -0.14 21.75 0.66
CA THR A 72 -1.35 22.59 0.50
C THR A 72 -2.41 22.28 1.55
N PHE A 73 -2.58 21.00 1.91
CA PHE A 73 -3.74 20.57 2.69
C PHE A 73 -3.35 19.95 4.06
N TYR A 74 -2.13 20.09 4.50
CA TYR A 74 -1.60 19.45 5.71
C TYR A 74 -2.57 19.54 6.90
N SER A 75 -3.01 18.38 7.41
CA SER A 75 -3.97 18.24 8.52
C SER A 75 -5.35 18.91 8.32
N ASN A 76 -5.70 19.36 7.13
CA ASN A 76 -6.98 20.03 6.84
C ASN A 76 -7.99 19.12 6.13
N ILE A 77 -7.53 18.03 5.53
CA ILE A 77 -8.37 17.07 4.80
C ILE A 77 -8.06 15.63 5.25
N CYS A 78 -9.06 14.75 5.10
CA CYS A 78 -8.90 13.33 5.45
C CYS A 78 -8.29 12.54 4.28
N ARG A 79 -7.81 11.30 4.57
CA ARG A 79 -7.16 10.41 3.58
C ARG A 79 -7.97 10.21 2.29
N LEU A 80 -9.30 10.17 2.39
CA LEU A 80 -10.18 10.04 1.22
C LEU A 80 -10.07 11.28 0.32
N GLN A 81 -10.05 12.47 0.90
CA GLN A 81 -9.89 13.74 0.19
C GLN A 81 -8.47 13.89 -0.35
N GLU A 82 -7.43 13.54 0.43
CA GLU A 82 -6.04 13.53 -0.04
C GLU A 82 -5.87 12.65 -1.27
N THR A 83 -6.52 11.48 -1.30
CA THR A 83 -6.46 10.57 -2.46
C THR A 83 -7.09 11.22 -3.70
N ALA A 84 -8.19 11.94 -3.55
CA ALA A 84 -8.82 12.66 -4.65
C ALA A 84 -7.95 13.82 -5.15
N GLU A 85 -7.40 14.62 -4.26
CA GLU A 85 -6.53 15.76 -4.62
C GLU A 85 -5.22 15.29 -5.26
N PHE A 86 -4.64 14.18 -4.77
CA PHE A 86 -3.50 13.53 -5.41
C PHE A 86 -3.83 13.07 -6.85
N ALA A 87 -4.96 12.40 -7.04
CA ALA A 87 -5.38 11.95 -8.36
C ALA A 87 -5.62 13.13 -9.32
N LYS A 88 -6.19 14.24 -8.84
CA LYS A 88 -6.33 15.48 -9.60
C LYS A 88 -4.97 16.10 -9.98
N ALA A 89 -4.04 16.16 -9.03
CA ALA A 89 -2.69 16.70 -9.26
C ALA A 89 -1.90 15.87 -10.28
N MET A 90 -2.10 14.54 -10.29
CA MET A 90 -1.56 13.64 -11.31
C MET A 90 -2.25 13.75 -12.67
N GLY A 91 -3.42 14.38 -12.75
CA GLY A 91 -4.24 14.44 -13.95
C GLY A 91 -5.02 13.16 -14.25
N TYR A 92 -5.10 12.23 -13.30
CA TYR A 92 -5.82 10.96 -13.46
C TYR A 92 -7.32 11.18 -13.63
N LYS A 93 -7.94 10.36 -14.48
CA LYS A 93 -9.37 10.39 -14.77
C LYS A 93 -10.07 9.12 -14.32
N LYS A 94 -9.38 7.98 -14.39
CA LYS A 94 -9.91 6.65 -14.10
C LYS A 94 -9.30 6.10 -12.83
N LEU A 95 -10.11 5.93 -11.79
CA LEU A 95 -9.69 5.35 -10.51
C LEU A 95 -10.32 3.98 -10.32
N GLY A 96 -9.61 3.06 -9.71
CA GLY A 96 -10.11 1.71 -9.46
C GLY A 96 -9.86 1.20 -8.06
N MET A 97 -10.90 0.67 -7.41
CA MET A 97 -10.82 0.18 -6.04
C MET A 97 -11.04 -1.33 -5.94
N ALA A 98 -10.06 -2.02 -5.38
CA ALA A 98 -10.21 -3.38 -4.89
C ALA A 98 -10.65 -3.36 -3.42
N PHE A 99 -11.80 -3.94 -3.12
CA PHE A 99 -12.33 -3.93 -1.76
C PHE A 99 -12.65 -5.32 -1.23
N CYS A 100 -12.60 -5.47 0.10
CA CYS A 100 -13.06 -6.67 0.77
C CYS A 100 -14.60 -6.66 0.90
N ILE A 101 -15.25 -7.81 0.69
CA ILE A 101 -16.71 -7.94 0.84
C ILE A 101 -17.24 -7.46 2.19
N GLY A 102 -16.44 -7.60 3.26
CA GLY A 102 -16.80 -7.09 4.59
C GLY A 102 -16.74 -5.57 4.74
N LEU A 103 -16.50 -4.83 3.66
CA LEU A 103 -16.53 -3.37 3.58
C LEU A 103 -17.41 -2.92 2.39
N ASN A 104 -18.45 -3.70 2.08
CA ASN A 104 -19.28 -3.42 0.93
C ASN A 104 -20.06 -2.09 1.07
N GLU A 105 -20.51 -1.77 2.27
CA GLU A 105 -21.21 -0.53 2.55
C GLU A 105 -20.27 0.67 2.42
N GLU A 106 -19.10 0.60 3.05
CA GLU A 106 -18.06 1.63 2.97
C GLU A 106 -17.59 1.83 1.54
N ALA A 107 -17.40 0.73 0.79
CA ALA A 107 -17.02 0.77 -0.62
C ALA A 107 -18.04 1.52 -1.48
N HIS A 108 -19.35 1.38 -1.19
CA HIS A 108 -20.40 2.12 -1.86
C HIS A 108 -20.26 3.64 -1.65
N TYR A 109 -20.04 4.10 -0.41
CA TYR A 109 -19.87 5.52 -0.12
C TYR A 109 -18.57 6.08 -0.70
N ILE A 110 -17.49 5.30 -0.65
CA ILE A 110 -16.21 5.67 -1.27
C ILE A 110 -16.37 5.85 -2.79
N ALA A 111 -17.01 4.91 -3.46
CA ALA A 111 -17.27 5.00 -4.89
C ALA A 111 -18.10 6.23 -5.24
N LYS A 112 -19.18 6.49 -4.49
CA LYS A 112 -20.01 7.69 -4.64
C LYS A 112 -19.21 8.98 -4.47
N TYR A 113 -18.31 9.02 -3.48
CA TYR A 113 -17.44 10.17 -3.25
C TYR A 113 -16.56 10.46 -4.47
N PHE A 114 -15.81 9.48 -4.99
CA PHE A 114 -14.93 9.69 -6.14
C PHE A 114 -15.70 10.02 -7.42
N THR A 115 -16.86 9.42 -7.65
CA THR A 115 -17.73 9.78 -8.77
C THR A 115 -18.20 11.23 -8.67
N ASN A 116 -18.58 11.69 -7.47
CA ASN A 116 -18.97 13.10 -7.24
C ASN A 116 -17.79 14.08 -7.39
N GLN A 117 -16.55 13.59 -7.26
CA GLN A 117 -15.33 14.38 -7.54
C GLN A 117 -15.01 14.45 -9.05
N GLY A 118 -15.80 13.82 -9.90
CA GLY A 118 -15.66 13.85 -11.35
C GLY A 118 -14.77 12.75 -11.94
N PHE A 119 -14.42 11.74 -11.16
CA PHE A 119 -13.65 10.59 -11.65
C PHE A 119 -14.56 9.51 -12.27
N GLU A 120 -14.08 8.87 -13.31
CA GLU A 120 -14.59 7.59 -13.77
C GLU A 120 -14.10 6.51 -12.79
N PHE A 121 -15.01 5.93 -12.01
CA PHE A 121 -14.64 5.09 -10.87
C PHE A 121 -15.12 3.65 -11.05
N TYR A 122 -14.17 2.72 -10.92
CA TYR A 122 -14.40 1.28 -10.99
C TYR A 122 -14.16 0.62 -9.64
N SER A 123 -14.89 -0.43 -9.32
CA SER A 123 -14.68 -1.19 -8.09
C SER A 123 -14.87 -2.68 -8.29
N VAL A 124 -14.05 -3.50 -7.63
CA VAL A 124 -14.10 -4.95 -7.70
C VAL A 124 -14.03 -5.57 -6.32
N CYS A 125 -15.05 -6.36 -5.97
CA CYS A 125 -15.09 -7.12 -4.73
C CYS A 125 -14.04 -8.24 -4.70
N CYS A 126 -13.52 -8.56 -3.52
CA CYS A 126 -12.54 -9.65 -3.36
C CYS A 126 -13.09 -11.05 -3.68
N LYS A 127 -14.41 -11.24 -3.73
CA LYS A 127 -15.06 -12.51 -4.06
C LYS A 127 -15.35 -12.66 -5.56
N ASN A 128 -14.73 -11.83 -6.39
CA ASN A 128 -14.84 -11.96 -7.84
C ASN A 128 -14.46 -13.38 -8.29
N CYS A 129 -15.01 -13.84 -9.40
CA CYS A 129 -14.92 -15.20 -9.95
C CYS A 129 -15.57 -16.30 -9.10
N SER A 130 -15.97 -16.05 -7.86
CA SER A 130 -16.65 -17.01 -6.97
C SER A 130 -16.00 -18.41 -6.90
N PHE A 131 -14.67 -18.49 -6.96
CA PHE A 131 -13.93 -19.76 -6.99
C PHE A 131 -13.88 -20.39 -5.59
N PRO A 132 -14.19 -21.70 -5.42
CA PRO A 132 -14.18 -22.35 -4.11
C PRO A 132 -12.79 -22.43 -3.50
N LYS A 133 -12.67 -22.20 -2.20
CA LYS A 133 -11.42 -22.38 -1.47
C LYS A 133 -10.92 -23.82 -1.49
N SER A 134 -11.84 -24.78 -1.46
CA SER A 134 -11.55 -26.23 -1.50
C SER A 134 -10.69 -26.63 -2.70
N ASP A 135 -10.97 -26.02 -3.86
CA ASP A 135 -10.30 -26.40 -5.12
C ASP A 135 -8.80 -26.05 -5.16
N LEU A 136 -8.38 -25.13 -4.30
CA LEU A 136 -6.96 -24.80 -4.08
C LEU A 136 -6.43 -25.27 -2.73
N GLY A 137 -7.17 -26.11 -2.00
CA GLY A 137 -6.77 -26.59 -0.69
C GLY A 137 -6.64 -25.47 0.37
N LEU A 138 -7.31 -24.34 0.18
CA LEU A 138 -7.25 -23.21 1.10
C LEU A 138 -8.12 -23.46 2.33
N LYS A 139 -7.60 -23.07 3.51
CA LYS A 139 -8.35 -23.19 4.76
C LYS A 139 -9.63 -22.35 4.70
N GLN A 140 -10.76 -23.02 4.94
CA GLN A 140 -12.07 -22.38 5.05
C GLN A 140 -12.24 -21.69 6.40
N VAL A 141 -13.00 -20.60 6.43
CA VAL A 141 -13.41 -19.90 7.66
C VAL A 141 -14.71 -20.55 8.19
N LYS A 142 -15.56 -21.02 7.26
CA LYS A 142 -16.84 -21.66 7.52
C LYS A 142 -16.87 -23.02 6.85
N PRO A 143 -16.20 -24.04 7.41
CA PRO A 143 -16.11 -25.36 6.80
C PRO A 143 -17.45 -26.07 6.66
N GLU A 144 -18.48 -25.62 7.38
CA GLU A 144 -19.85 -26.11 7.29
C GLU A 144 -20.59 -25.67 6.01
N LEU A 145 -20.04 -24.71 5.28
CA LEU A 145 -20.64 -24.25 4.01
C LEU A 145 -20.17 -25.13 2.85
N GLU A 146 -21.11 -25.54 2.01
CA GLU A 146 -20.83 -26.26 0.76
C GLU A 146 -19.93 -25.45 -0.18
N HIS A 147 -20.12 -24.13 -0.23
CA HIS A 147 -19.33 -23.22 -1.04
C HIS A 147 -18.84 -22.03 -0.23
N GLU A 148 -17.52 -21.92 -0.09
CA GLU A 148 -16.87 -20.73 0.43
C GLU A 148 -15.93 -20.14 -0.63
N ALA A 149 -16.38 -19.07 -1.31
CA ALA A 149 -15.57 -18.39 -2.31
C ALA A 149 -14.25 -17.88 -1.72
N MET A 150 -13.14 -18.12 -2.39
CA MET A 150 -11.84 -17.52 -2.03
C MET A 150 -11.82 -16.01 -2.30
N CYS A 151 -10.89 -15.28 -1.69
CA CYS A 151 -10.54 -13.96 -2.13
C CYS A 151 -9.60 -14.04 -3.34
N ASN A 152 -9.85 -13.23 -4.36
CA ASN A 152 -9.11 -13.28 -5.60
C ASN A 152 -8.49 -11.91 -5.95
N PRO A 153 -7.46 -11.47 -5.20
CA PRO A 153 -6.84 -10.15 -5.36
C PRO A 153 -6.12 -9.99 -6.70
N LYS A 154 -5.60 -11.08 -7.26
CA LYS A 154 -4.96 -11.04 -8.58
C LYS A 154 -5.94 -10.62 -9.68
N PHE A 155 -7.16 -11.17 -9.66
CA PHE A 155 -8.17 -10.81 -10.64
C PHE A 155 -8.84 -9.47 -10.32
N GLN A 156 -8.82 -9.00 -9.05
CA GLN A 156 -9.19 -7.61 -8.76
C GLN A 156 -8.26 -6.63 -9.51
N ALA A 157 -6.95 -6.85 -9.45
CA ALA A 157 -5.97 -6.04 -10.18
C ALA A 157 -6.18 -6.13 -11.69
N LYS A 158 -6.35 -7.35 -12.22
CA LYS A 158 -6.55 -7.60 -13.65
C LYS A 158 -7.79 -6.87 -14.20
N PHE A 159 -8.95 -7.03 -13.55
CA PHE A 159 -10.19 -6.41 -14.02
C PHE A 159 -10.14 -4.89 -13.96
N LEU A 160 -9.51 -4.32 -12.94
CA LEU A 160 -9.30 -2.87 -12.88
C LEU A 160 -8.35 -2.39 -13.98
N ALA A 161 -7.27 -3.12 -14.26
CA ALA A 161 -6.35 -2.80 -15.34
C ALA A 161 -7.04 -2.83 -16.71
N GLU A 162 -7.93 -3.78 -16.96
CA GLU A 162 -8.73 -3.90 -18.19
C GLU A 162 -9.67 -2.71 -18.42
N GLN A 163 -10.03 -1.96 -17.36
CA GLN A 163 -10.80 -0.71 -17.45
C GLN A 163 -9.91 0.52 -17.76
N GLY A 164 -8.60 0.34 -17.81
CA GLY A 164 -7.65 1.43 -18.01
C GLY A 164 -7.49 2.32 -16.77
N VAL A 165 -7.60 1.75 -15.59
CA VAL A 165 -7.41 2.45 -14.31
C VAL A 165 -5.99 2.98 -14.20
N GLU A 166 -5.85 4.25 -13.80
CA GLU A 166 -4.59 4.98 -13.66
C GLU A 166 -4.08 4.99 -12.21
N LEU A 167 -4.98 4.94 -11.21
CA LEU A 167 -4.65 4.80 -9.79
C LEU A 167 -5.44 3.66 -9.19
N PHE A 168 -4.74 2.66 -8.67
CA PHE A 168 -5.31 1.51 -7.98
C PHE A 168 -5.45 1.80 -6.49
N ILE A 169 -6.62 1.55 -5.92
CA ILE A 169 -6.94 1.81 -4.51
C ILE A 169 -7.20 0.49 -3.79
N SER A 170 -6.42 0.19 -2.75
CA SER A 170 -6.67 -0.95 -1.86
C SER A 170 -7.57 -0.53 -0.71
N CYS A 171 -8.73 -1.18 -0.57
CA CYS A 171 -9.71 -0.90 0.48
C CYS A 171 -10.00 -2.14 1.33
N GLY A 172 -9.31 -2.23 2.46
CA GLY A 172 -9.52 -3.26 3.47
C GLY A 172 -9.27 -4.68 2.98
N LEU A 173 -8.33 -4.90 2.08
CA LEU A 173 -7.89 -6.25 1.72
C LEU A 173 -7.19 -6.91 2.90
N CYS A 174 -7.32 -8.24 3.03
CA CYS A 174 -6.69 -8.97 4.11
C CYS A 174 -5.17 -9.02 3.92
N VAL A 175 -4.43 -9.15 5.04
CA VAL A 175 -2.96 -9.37 5.02
C VAL A 175 -2.61 -10.51 4.05
N GLY A 176 -1.66 -10.24 3.16
CA GLY A 176 -1.26 -11.13 2.07
C GLY A 176 -2.10 -10.99 0.80
N HIS A 177 -3.41 -10.69 0.91
CA HIS A 177 -4.24 -10.39 -0.27
C HIS A 177 -3.93 -8.99 -0.82
N ASP A 178 -3.68 -8.02 0.05
CA ASP A 178 -3.17 -6.70 -0.31
C ASP A 178 -1.81 -6.79 -1.02
N ALA A 179 -0.89 -7.63 -0.51
CA ALA A 179 0.39 -7.88 -1.16
C ALA A 179 0.22 -8.45 -2.59
N ILE A 180 -0.64 -9.48 -2.77
CA ILE A 180 -0.91 -10.05 -4.10
C ILE A 180 -1.54 -9.00 -5.03
N PHE A 181 -2.48 -8.18 -4.53
CA PHE A 181 -3.08 -7.11 -5.31
C PHE A 181 -2.00 -6.13 -5.79
N ASN A 182 -1.17 -5.61 -4.89
CA ASN A 182 -0.10 -4.67 -5.21
C ASN A 182 0.90 -5.24 -6.22
N MET A 183 1.28 -6.52 -6.09
CA MET A 183 2.21 -7.19 -7.01
C MET A 183 1.66 -7.37 -8.43
N ASN A 184 0.34 -7.30 -8.62
CA ASN A 184 -0.31 -7.54 -9.91
C ASN A 184 -0.92 -6.28 -10.54
N CYS A 185 -0.88 -5.14 -9.86
CA CYS A 185 -1.29 -3.86 -10.45
C CYS A 185 -0.19 -3.34 -11.39
N PRO A 186 -0.54 -2.94 -12.62
CA PRO A 186 0.44 -2.40 -13.58
C PRO A 186 0.80 -0.93 -13.34
N GLY A 187 0.11 -0.26 -12.45
CA GLY A 187 0.29 1.15 -12.12
C GLY A 187 0.36 1.41 -10.62
N PRO A 188 0.39 2.68 -10.21
CA PRO A 188 0.53 3.07 -8.81
C PRO A 188 -0.64 2.57 -7.96
N VAL A 189 -0.32 2.08 -6.76
CA VAL A 189 -1.29 1.59 -5.78
C VAL A 189 -1.24 2.45 -4.53
N THR A 190 -2.39 2.91 -4.05
CA THR A 190 -2.52 3.54 -2.74
C THR A 190 -3.45 2.74 -1.83
N THR A 191 -3.13 2.67 -0.53
CA THR A 191 -3.99 2.03 0.46
C THR A 191 -4.87 3.07 1.13
N LEU A 192 -6.17 2.97 0.93
CA LEU A 192 -7.16 3.83 1.57
C LEU A 192 -7.57 3.30 2.94
N VAL A 193 -7.83 1.98 3.03
CA VAL A 193 -8.22 1.32 4.27
C VAL A 193 -7.37 0.07 4.48
N VAL A 194 -6.75 -0.05 5.64
CA VAL A 194 -6.04 -1.26 6.08
C VAL A 194 -7.01 -2.18 6.81
N LYS A 195 -6.99 -3.49 6.51
CA LYS A 195 -7.88 -4.46 7.14
C LYS A 195 -7.48 -4.77 8.58
N ASP A 196 -8.35 -4.43 9.51
CA ASP A 196 -8.31 -4.91 10.88
C ASP A 196 -9.74 -5.20 11.36
N ARG A 197 -10.09 -6.49 11.49
CA ARG A 197 -11.45 -6.90 11.89
C ARG A 197 -11.72 -6.67 13.36
N LEU A 198 -10.68 -6.50 14.17
CA LEU A 198 -10.78 -6.41 15.62
C LEU A 198 -10.80 -4.96 16.10
N LEU A 199 -10.11 -4.07 15.37
CA LEU A 199 -9.89 -2.69 15.75
C LEU A 199 -10.52 -1.70 14.76
N ALA A 200 -11.66 -2.07 14.18
CA ALA A 200 -12.41 -1.21 13.24
C ALA A 200 -11.52 -0.60 12.14
N HIS A 201 -10.67 -1.43 11.53
CA HIS A 201 -9.72 -1.03 10.48
C HIS A 201 -8.71 0.04 10.92
N ASN A 202 -8.46 0.14 12.22
CA ASN A 202 -7.40 0.98 12.81
C ASN A 202 -6.34 0.12 13.52
N PRO A 203 -5.35 -0.45 12.81
CA PRO A 203 -4.32 -1.29 13.40
C PRO A 203 -3.47 -0.55 14.46
N LEU A 204 -3.36 0.79 14.38
CA LEU A 204 -2.68 1.58 15.41
C LEU A 204 -3.43 1.57 16.74
N GLY A 205 -4.71 1.23 16.76
CA GLY A 205 -5.47 1.03 18.01
C GLY A 205 -4.83 0.01 18.94
N ALA A 206 -4.12 -1.00 18.39
CA ALA A 206 -3.34 -1.96 19.17
C ALA A 206 -2.16 -1.28 19.91
N ILE A 207 -1.54 -0.30 19.26
CA ILE A 207 -0.37 0.41 19.80
C ILE A 207 -0.80 1.51 20.79
N TYR A 208 -1.95 2.14 20.60
CA TYR A 208 -2.45 3.17 21.50
C TYR A 208 -3.05 2.58 22.78
N SER A 209 -3.55 1.35 22.74
CA SER A 209 -4.20 0.69 23.89
C SER A 209 -3.17 0.01 24.80
N ARG A 210 -3.18 0.35 26.12
CA ARG A 210 -2.36 -0.34 27.14
C ARG A 210 -2.72 -1.83 27.23
N TYR A 211 -4.00 -2.18 27.09
CA TYR A 211 -4.46 -3.55 27.10
C TYR A 211 -3.80 -4.37 25.97
N TRP A 212 -3.86 -3.84 24.74
CA TRP A 212 -3.26 -4.51 23.59
C TRP A 212 -1.73 -4.56 23.66
N LYS A 213 -1.05 -3.51 24.11
CA LYS A 213 0.41 -3.53 24.31
C LYS A 213 0.83 -4.66 25.25
N ARG A 214 0.10 -4.86 26.36
CA ARG A 214 0.37 -5.97 27.29
C ARG A 214 0.09 -7.32 26.65
N LYS A 215 -1.03 -7.45 25.95
CA LYS A 215 -1.42 -8.70 25.26
C LYS A 215 -0.43 -9.10 24.18
N LEU A 216 0.16 -8.14 23.49
CA LEU A 216 1.18 -8.32 22.43
C LEU A 216 2.60 -8.49 22.99
N GLY A 217 2.80 -8.37 24.31
CA GLY A 217 4.12 -8.49 24.93
C GLY A 217 5.10 -7.36 24.65
N ILE A 218 4.61 -6.20 24.18
CA ILE A 218 5.41 -5.00 23.89
C ILE A 218 5.41 -3.97 25.04
N MET A 219 4.81 -4.32 26.16
CA MET A 219 4.80 -3.53 27.38
C MET A 219 4.89 -4.43 28.60
N ASP A 220 5.81 -4.13 29.52
CA ASP A 220 6.01 -4.90 30.75
C ASP A 220 4.76 -4.95 31.63
N LYS A 221 4.53 -6.11 32.26
CA LYS A 221 3.38 -6.37 33.14
C LYS A 221 3.42 -5.61 34.49
N GLY A 222 4.36 -4.72 34.72
CA GLY A 222 4.64 -4.15 36.04
C GLY A 222 4.72 -2.64 36.15
N LYS A 223 4.63 -1.87 35.07
CA LYS A 223 4.66 -0.40 35.16
C LYS A 223 3.24 0.17 35.00
N VAL A 224 2.63 0.47 36.14
CA VAL A 224 1.39 1.27 36.27
C VAL A 224 1.75 2.73 36.09
#